data_901fb1b8dc2e2bff67a1a2cb906ea0ad
#
_entry.id   901fb1b8dc2e2bff67a1a2cb906ea0ad
#
_cell.length_a   1.000
_cell.length_b   1.000
_cell.length_c   1.000
_cell.angle_alpha   90.00
_cell.angle_beta   90.00
_cell.angle_gamma   90.00
#
_symmetry.space_group_name_H-M   'P 1'
#
loop_
_entity.id
_entity.type
_entity.pdbx_description
1 polymer ?
#
loop_
_entity_poly.entity_id
_entity_poly.type
_entity_poly.pdbx_seq_one_letter_code
_entity_poly.pdbx_strand_id
1 'polypeptide(L)'
;MIDIKNLTISSAHNSLKNKDFTVLELVEAYLEVISKRNDSVNAYLEIYKNIKEQAAKAQKMFEDGSATMLTGIPIAVKDNILIKGEHASSSSKILEGYTCVYDATIIKKLKEECPVFLGRTNMDEFAMGSSTQTSAYGVTRNPLDESLVPGGSSGGPAAAVAMDGALIALGSETCGSIRQPAAFCGLVGLKPTYGAVSRYGLMSLASSLDQISPIGKSVEDVEILYKSISFYDKEDSTSITQEKRIVDRPYGKRIGVPESCFNPDLDKEVAASFKASLELLKNAGYEIVTLPMKFEKYALAVYYVVMPAESSTNLARFDGIRYGMRKEGNSLFETYSHSRGLGFGREVRRRALLGTYVLSTMSNGAYAKALKVRAAITQEIFDAFTKVDFIVSPTAPMQPFKLGEKLTDPVAMYLSDVFSAPANLSGCPSIALPTVKFSSGLPGSLQVTAPHWCEEHLFTFGKEFKKLL
;
A
#
# COMPACT_ATOMS: atom_id res chain seq x y z
N MET A 1 22.29 10.99 20.65
CA MET A 1 20.96 10.43 20.29
C MET A 1 20.86 10.42 18.77
N ILE A 2 20.48 9.30 18.16
CA ILE A 2 20.37 9.18 16.70
C ILE A 2 19.20 10.03 16.22
N ASP A 3 19.41 10.89 15.20
CA ASP A 3 18.33 11.66 14.57
C ASP A 3 17.57 10.79 13.57
N ILE A 4 16.66 9.93 14.08
CA ILE A 4 15.86 9.02 13.26
C ILE A 4 14.80 9.73 12.40
N LYS A 5 14.48 10.98 12.72
CA LYS A 5 13.45 11.75 12.00
C LYS A 5 13.87 12.06 10.56
N ASN A 6 15.13 12.43 10.38
CA ASN A 6 15.71 12.79 9.09
C ASN A 6 16.53 11.66 8.45
N LEU A 7 16.55 10.47 9.08
CA LEU A 7 17.34 9.34 8.62
C LEU A 7 16.73 8.75 7.34
N THR A 8 17.60 8.47 6.37
CA THR A 8 17.28 7.71 5.13
C THR A 8 17.98 6.36 5.17
N ILE A 9 17.57 5.41 4.32
CA ILE A 9 18.25 4.11 4.19
C ILE A 9 19.75 4.34 3.88
N SER A 10 20.05 5.22 2.93
CA SER A 10 21.44 5.51 2.55
C SER A 10 22.27 6.12 3.68
N SER A 11 21.72 7.09 4.43
CA SER A 11 22.43 7.68 5.55
C SER A 11 22.58 6.72 6.73
N ALA A 12 21.55 5.91 7.02
CA ALA A 12 21.62 4.87 8.05
C ALA A 12 22.70 3.82 7.71
N HIS A 13 22.71 3.33 6.46
CA HIS A 13 23.72 2.38 6.01
C HIS A 13 25.14 2.94 6.13
N ASN A 14 25.36 4.20 5.72
CA ASN A 14 26.68 4.85 5.83
C ASN A 14 27.11 5.00 7.29
N SER A 15 26.23 5.44 8.17
CA SER A 15 26.53 5.58 9.60
C SER A 15 26.82 4.23 10.27
N LEU A 16 26.07 3.17 9.92
CA LEU A 16 26.35 1.80 10.39
C LEU A 16 27.73 1.32 9.90
N LYS A 17 28.06 1.57 8.63
CA LYS A 17 29.35 1.23 8.04
C LYS A 17 30.52 2.00 8.67
N ASN A 18 30.32 3.26 9.00
CA ASN A 18 31.29 4.12 9.66
C ASN A 18 31.39 3.85 11.17
N LYS A 19 30.49 3.03 11.73
CA LYS A 19 30.40 2.74 13.17
C LYS A 19 30.01 3.96 14.02
N ASP A 20 29.26 4.92 13.44
CA ASP A 20 28.72 6.06 14.19
C ASP A 20 27.69 5.57 15.23
N PHE A 21 27.01 4.47 14.96
CA PHE A 21 26.17 3.69 15.86
C PHE A 21 26.08 2.23 15.38
N THR A 22 25.64 1.34 16.26
CA THR A 22 25.40 -0.07 15.96
C THR A 22 23.98 -0.30 15.43
N VAL A 23 23.73 -1.47 14.80
CA VAL A 23 22.38 -1.85 14.40
C VAL A 23 21.42 -1.91 15.59
N LEU A 24 21.90 -2.41 16.75
CA LEU A 24 21.07 -2.48 17.95
C LEU A 24 20.68 -1.10 18.45
N GLU A 25 21.62 -0.14 18.52
CA GLU A 25 21.32 1.24 18.93
C GLU A 25 20.33 1.93 17.99
N LEU A 26 20.45 1.70 16.67
CA LEU A 26 19.50 2.19 15.69
C LEU A 26 18.09 1.63 15.95
N VAL A 27 17.97 0.32 16.12
CA VAL A 27 16.72 -0.35 16.36
C VAL A 27 16.07 0.06 17.68
N GLU A 28 16.87 0.19 18.76
CA GLU A 28 16.40 0.66 20.06
C GLU A 28 15.84 2.08 20.00
N ALA A 29 16.42 2.96 19.18
CA ALA A 29 15.87 4.31 18.97
C ALA A 29 14.46 4.27 18.34
N TYR A 30 14.21 3.37 17.38
CA TYR A 30 12.86 3.17 16.82
C TYR A 30 11.90 2.52 17.83
N LEU A 31 12.35 1.53 18.59
CA LEU A 31 11.53 0.88 19.64
C LEU A 31 11.13 1.86 20.74
N GLU A 32 11.99 2.81 21.08
CA GLU A 32 11.67 3.87 22.03
C GLU A 32 10.51 4.74 21.53
N VAL A 33 10.50 5.14 20.27
CA VAL A 33 9.38 5.88 19.66
C VAL A 33 8.10 5.04 19.65
N ILE A 34 8.19 3.77 19.26
CA ILE A 34 7.04 2.87 19.26
C ILE A 34 6.45 2.76 20.67
N SER A 35 7.28 2.56 21.70
CA SER A 35 6.83 2.44 23.08
C SER A 35 6.11 3.69 23.60
N LYS A 36 6.47 4.88 23.09
CA LYS A 36 5.87 6.16 23.51
C LYS A 36 4.60 6.51 22.76
N ARG A 37 4.49 6.07 21.49
CA ARG A 37 3.43 6.55 20.59
C ARG A 37 2.41 5.51 20.17
N ASN A 38 2.76 4.22 20.22
CA ASN A 38 1.89 3.19 19.65
C ASN A 38 0.57 3.02 20.40
N ASP A 39 0.54 3.29 21.71
CA ASP A 39 -0.70 3.19 22.50
C ASP A 39 -1.77 4.19 22.02
N SER A 40 -1.38 5.38 21.56
CA SER A 40 -2.32 6.37 21.00
C SER A 40 -2.56 6.17 19.50
N VAL A 41 -1.51 5.86 18.71
CA VAL A 41 -1.59 5.75 17.25
C VAL A 41 -2.13 4.39 16.80
N ASN A 42 -1.83 3.30 17.52
CA ASN A 42 -2.17 1.91 17.18
C ASN A 42 -1.71 1.50 15.76
N ALA A 43 -0.45 1.86 15.43
CA ALA A 43 0.18 1.49 14.17
C ALA A 43 0.64 0.04 14.16
N TYR A 44 1.19 -0.45 15.29
CA TYR A 44 1.66 -1.84 15.46
C TYR A 44 0.67 -2.65 16.28
N LEU A 45 0.38 -3.86 15.82
CA LEU A 45 -0.38 -4.87 16.56
C LEU A 45 0.53 -5.72 17.44
N GLU A 46 1.78 -5.90 17.02
CA GLU A 46 2.77 -6.71 17.74
C GLU A 46 4.19 -6.30 17.32
N ILE A 47 5.09 -6.24 18.30
CA ILE A 47 6.53 -6.08 18.08
C ILE A 47 7.17 -7.46 18.19
N TYR A 48 8.01 -7.85 17.22
CA TYR A 48 8.59 -9.19 17.19
C TYR A 48 9.62 -9.39 18.30
N LYS A 49 9.65 -10.62 18.84
CA LYS A 49 10.52 -10.95 19.97
C LYS A 49 11.98 -11.14 19.60
N ASN A 50 12.26 -11.49 18.35
CA ASN A 50 13.58 -11.84 17.82
C ASN A 50 14.38 -10.64 17.26
N ILE A 51 13.96 -9.40 17.54
CA ILE A 51 14.59 -8.18 17.02
C ILE A 51 16.09 -8.10 17.37
N LYS A 52 16.45 -8.43 18.61
CA LYS A 52 17.89 -8.43 19.05
C LYS A 52 18.73 -9.42 18.27
N GLU A 53 18.16 -10.59 17.96
CA GLU A 53 18.83 -11.62 17.15
C GLU A 53 19.01 -11.16 15.70
N GLN A 54 17.96 -10.52 15.13
CA GLN A 54 18.03 -9.92 13.80
C GLN A 54 19.09 -8.82 13.76
N ALA A 55 19.13 -7.92 14.76
CA ALA A 55 20.12 -6.85 14.87
C ALA A 55 21.55 -7.38 14.97
N ALA A 56 21.78 -8.41 15.81
CA ALA A 56 23.10 -9.02 15.95
C ALA A 56 23.58 -9.68 14.64
N LYS A 57 22.67 -10.35 13.91
CA LYS A 57 22.98 -10.95 12.60
C LYS A 57 23.34 -9.87 11.57
N ALA A 58 22.59 -8.77 11.52
CA ALA A 58 22.85 -7.66 10.63
C ALA A 58 24.18 -6.94 10.99
N GLN A 59 24.47 -6.76 12.28
CA GLN A 59 25.72 -6.18 12.74
C GLN A 59 26.93 -6.99 12.26
N LYS A 60 26.83 -8.33 12.32
CA LYS A 60 27.90 -9.21 11.83
C LYS A 60 28.16 -9.03 10.33
N MET A 61 27.13 -8.80 9.51
CA MET A 61 27.32 -8.54 8.07
C MET A 61 28.12 -7.25 7.80
N PHE A 62 27.96 -6.22 8.64
CA PHE A 62 28.83 -5.03 8.57
C PHE A 62 30.26 -5.35 8.95
N GLU A 63 30.48 -6.17 9.97
CA GLU A 63 31.81 -6.60 10.42
C GLU A 63 32.54 -7.45 9.37
N ASP A 64 31.79 -8.37 8.73
CA ASP A 64 32.30 -9.27 7.68
C ASP A 64 32.41 -8.56 6.30
N GLY A 65 31.94 -7.32 6.16
CA GLY A 65 31.96 -6.56 4.90
C GLY A 65 30.97 -7.05 3.84
N SER A 66 29.96 -7.86 4.22
CA SER A 66 28.92 -8.41 3.33
C SER A 66 27.59 -7.64 3.38
N ALA A 67 27.53 -6.51 4.12
CA ALA A 67 26.33 -5.72 4.28
C ALA A 67 25.84 -5.13 2.95
N THR A 68 24.52 -5.20 2.71
CA THR A 68 23.80 -4.55 1.60
C THR A 68 23.13 -3.26 2.09
N MET A 69 22.49 -2.51 1.20
CA MET A 69 21.78 -1.27 1.54
C MET A 69 20.66 -1.46 2.57
N LEU A 70 20.05 -2.64 2.64
CA LEU A 70 18.98 -2.93 3.59
C LEU A 70 19.45 -3.62 4.87
N THR A 71 20.72 -3.99 4.98
CA THR A 71 21.24 -4.65 6.18
C THR A 71 21.07 -3.76 7.41
N GLY A 72 20.38 -4.28 8.43
CA GLY A 72 20.14 -3.56 9.69
C GLY A 72 19.04 -2.48 9.62
N ILE A 73 18.41 -2.26 8.47
CA ILE A 73 17.36 -1.24 8.30
C ILE A 73 16.05 -1.68 8.98
N PRO A 74 15.47 -0.85 9.87
CA PRO A 74 14.22 -1.13 10.56
C PRO A 74 13.02 -1.05 9.61
N ILE A 75 12.31 -2.18 9.40
CA ILE A 75 11.16 -2.31 8.48
C ILE A 75 9.90 -2.70 9.26
N ALA A 76 8.80 -1.97 9.03
CA ALA A 76 7.46 -2.35 9.48
C ALA A 76 6.75 -3.20 8.41
N VAL A 77 5.98 -4.22 8.83
CA VAL A 77 5.35 -5.16 7.89
C VAL A 77 3.84 -5.22 8.12
N LYS A 78 3.05 -5.06 7.06
CA LYS A 78 1.58 -5.15 7.11
C LYS A 78 1.12 -6.55 7.50
N ASP A 79 0.11 -6.64 8.35
CA ASP A 79 -0.40 -7.88 8.96
C ASP A 79 -0.99 -8.92 7.99
N ASN A 80 -0.92 -8.69 6.69
CA ASN A 80 -1.31 -9.65 5.65
C ASN A 80 -0.12 -10.21 4.85
N ILE A 81 1.12 -9.88 5.21
CA ILE A 81 2.35 -10.41 4.60
C ILE A 81 2.97 -11.44 5.55
N LEU A 82 3.09 -12.68 5.11
CA LEU A 82 3.50 -13.79 5.97
C LEU A 82 4.99 -13.78 6.28
N ILE A 83 5.34 -13.86 7.57
CA ILE A 83 6.69 -14.11 8.08
C ILE A 83 6.64 -15.39 8.89
N LYS A 84 7.37 -16.42 8.47
CA LYS A 84 7.40 -17.74 9.15
C LYS A 84 7.77 -17.60 10.63
N GLY A 85 6.94 -18.19 11.48
CA GLY A 85 7.09 -18.19 12.93
C GLY A 85 6.44 -17.00 13.62
N GLU A 86 6.05 -15.94 12.89
CA GLU A 86 5.37 -14.77 13.42
C GLU A 86 3.84 -14.87 13.21
N HIS A 87 3.08 -14.07 13.94
CA HIS A 87 1.63 -13.97 13.74
C HIS A 87 1.29 -13.14 12.50
N ALA A 88 0.21 -13.55 11.81
CA ALA A 88 -0.46 -12.73 10.81
C ALA A 88 -1.96 -13.01 10.81
N SER A 89 -2.76 -11.97 10.89
CA SER A 89 -4.22 -12.11 11.03
C SER A 89 -5.02 -11.33 9.99
N SER A 90 -4.38 -10.54 9.13
CA SER A 90 -5.06 -9.54 8.29
C SER A 90 -6.01 -8.65 9.11
N SER A 91 -5.62 -8.33 10.33
CA SER A 91 -6.41 -7.56 11.31
C SER A 91 -7.82 -8.12 11.54
N SER A 92 -8.00 -9.45 11.44
CA SER A 92 -9.28 -10.16 11.58
C SER A 92 -9.25 -11.18 12.72
N LYS A 93 -10.37 -11.29 13.44
CA LYS A 93 -10.55 -12.32 14.48
C LYS A 93 -10.56 -13.75 13.92
N ILE A 94 -10.93 -13.94 12.66
CA ILE A 94 -10.96 -15.29 12.05
C ILE A 94 -9.56 -15.93 12.02
N LEU A 95 -8.50 -15.14 12.02
CA LEU A 95 -7.10 -15.60 12.04
C LEU A 95 -6.38 -15.21 13.34
N GLU A 96 -7.12 -14.86 14.40
CA GLU A 96 -6.51 -14.56 15.70
C GLU A 96 -5.65 -15.75 16.18
N GLY A 97 -4.40 -15.44 16.57
CA GLY A 97 -3.44 -16.45 17.02
C GLY A 97 -2.84 -17.34 15.91
N TYR A 98 -3.15 -17.07 14.63
CA TYR A 98 -2.52 -17.83 13.54
C TYR A 98 -1.03 -17.48 13.42
N THR A 99 -0.19 -18.51 13.53
CA THR A 99 1.25 -18.43 13.31
C THR A 99 1.60 -18.87 11.90
N CYS A 100 2.36 -18.04 11.17
CA CYS A 100 2.73 -18.32 9.80
C CYS A 100 3.66 -19.53 9.68
N VAL A 101 3.36 -20.45 8.78
CA VAL A 101 4.13 -21.69 8.57
C VAL A 101 5.18 -21.57 7.47
N TYR A 102 5.14 -20.47 6.67
CA TYR A 102 6.11 -20.16 5.63
C TYR A 102 6.27 -18.63 5.47
N ASP A 103 7.37 -18.22 4.85
CA ASP A 103 7.62 -16.82 4.49
C ASP A 103 6.96 -16.47 3.16
N ALA A 104 6.46 -15.23 3.03
CA ALA A 104 6.24 -14.65 1.72
C ALA A 104 7.56 -14.60 0.93
N THR A 105 7.50 -14.80 -0.40
CA THR A 105 8.73 -14.83 -1.22
C THR A 105 9.58 -13.58 -1.04
N ILE A 106 8.96 -12.40 -0.95
CA ILE A 106 9.68 -11.15 -0.70
C ILE A 106 10.35 -11.13 0.67
N ILE A 107 9.72 -11.70 1.69
CA ILE A 107 10.30 -11.82 3.04
C ILE A 107 11.50 -12.76 3.04
N LYS A 108 11.37 -13.90 2.35
CA LYS A 108 12.49 -14.83 2.17
C LYS A 108 13.69 -14.13 1.51
N LYS A 109 13.44 -13.31 0.47
CA LYS A 109 14.48 -12.57 -0.22
C LYS A 109 15.10 -11.48 0.66
N LEU A 110 14.28 -10.70 1.35
CA LEU A 110 14.77 -9.68 2.26
C LEU A 110 15.58 -10.24 3.42
N LYS A 111 15.25 -11.43 3.93
CA LYS A 111 16.06 -12.11 4.97
C LYS A 111 17.51 -12.40 4.54
N GLU A 112 17.78 -12.48 3.23
CA GLU A 112 19.17 -12.60 2.71
C GLU A 112 19.95 -11.31 2.89
N GLU A 113 19.28 -10.16 2.87
CA GLU A 113 19.86 -8.83 3.09
C GLU A 113 19.89 -8.40 4.57
N CYS A 114 19.26 -9.19 5.44
CA CYS A 114 19.21 -8.98 6.89
C CYS A 114 18.71 -7.58 7.34
N PRO A 115 17.58 -7.06 6.86
CA PRO A 115 16.93 -5.95 7.54
C PRO A 115 16.43 -6.40 8.91
N VAL A 116 15.99 -5.45 9.73
CA VAL A 116 15.35 -5.76 11.01
C VAL A 116 13.83 -5.54 10.87
N PHE A 117 13.07 -6.63 10.82
CA PHE A 117 11.62 -6.57 10.86
C PHE A 117 11.16 -6.26 12.29
N LEU A 118 10.56 -5.09 12.48
CA LEU A 118 10.20 -4.61 13.82
C LEU A 118 8.92 -5.27 14.37
N GLY A 119 7.95 -5.51 13.48
CA GLY A 119 6.66 -6.04 13.91
C GLY A 119 5.60 -5.98 12.82
N ARG A 120 4.42 -6.55 13.14
CA ARG A 120 3.25 -6.50 12.27
C ARG A 120 2.40 -5.26 12.54
N THR A 121 2.03 -4.56 11.49
CA THR A 121 1.28 -3.30 11.56
C THR A 121 -0.20 -3.49 11.28
N ASN A 122 -1.01 -2.66 11.90
CA ASN A 122 -2.46 -2.65 11.76
C ASN A 122 -2.91 -2.32 10.33
N MET A 123 -4.12 -2.74 9.97
CA MET A 123 -4.69 -2.54 8.64
C MET A 123 -6.22 -2.62 8.69
N ASP A 124 -6.91 -2.17 7.66
CA ASP A 124 -8.31 -2.56 7.48
C ASP A 124 -8.42 -4.08 7.35
N GLU A 125 -9.43 -4.67 7.97
CA GLU A 125 -9.65 -6.12 8.00
C GLU A 125 -9.64 -6.71 6.59
N PHE A 126 -8.75 -7.70 6.32
CA PHE A 126 -8.50 -8.29 5.00
C PHE A 126 -8.29 -7.27 3.87
N ALA A 127 -7.67 -6.13 4.18
CA ALA A 127 -7.46 -5.01 3.28
C ALA A 127 -8.77 -4.39 2.74
N MET A 128 -9.90 -4.60 3.41
CA MET A 128 -11.24 -4.13 3.03
C MET A 128 -11.58 -2.82 3.73
N GLY A 129 -11.04 -1.73 3.23
CA GLY A 129 -11.29 -0.38 3.72
C GLY A 129 -10.29 0.62 3.15
N SER A 130 -10.52 1.91 3.45
CA SER A 130 -9.67 3.03 3.01
C SER A 130 -9.38 3.99 4.18
N SER A 131 -9.39 3.48 5.44
CA SER A 131 -9.25 4.34 6.63
C SER A 131 -8.60 3.67 7.84
N THR A 132 -8.35 2.36 7.79
CA THR A 132 -7.83 1.52 8.90
C THR A 132 -8.68 1.62 10.17
N GLN A 133 -10.00 1.71 9.98
CA GLN A 133 -10.99 1.70 11.06
C GLN A 133 -11.74 0.37 11.17
N THR A 134 -11.60 -0.54 10.20
CA THR A 134 -12.30 -1.83 10.18
C THR A 134 -11.54 -2.95 10.86
N SER A 135 -10.34 -2.67 11.39
CA SER A 135 -9.53 -3.63 12.13
C SER A 135 -10.25 -4.20 13.36
N ALA A 136 -10.12 -5.50 13.57
CA ALA A 136 -10.62 -6.17 14.77
C ALA A 136 -9.85 -5.78 16.06
N TYR A 137 -8.68 -5.13 15.90
CA TYR A 137 -7.77 -4.74 17.00
C TYR A 137 -7.78 -3.23 17.26
N GLY A 138 -8.84 -2.54 16.84
CA GLY A 138 -9.01 -1.11 17.03
C GLY A 138 -8.50 -0.26 15.87
N VAL A 139 -8.87 1.02 15.91
CA VAL A 139 -8.56 1.98 14.85
C VAL A 139 -7.09 2.41 14.89
N THR A 140 -6.49 2.66 13.73
CA THR A 140 -5.22 3.39 13.65
C THR A 140 -5.50 4.87 13.45
N ARG A 141 -4.72 5.72 14.11
CA ARG A 141 -4.82 7.18 14.02
C ARG A 141 -3.72 7.75 13.17
N ASN A 142 -3.99 8.90 12.55
CA ASN A 142 -2.97 9.60 11.77
C ASN A 142 -1.95 10.26 12.73
N PRO A 143 -0.64 9.96 12.64
CA PRO A 143 0.36 10.55 13.54
C PRO A 143 0.54 12.06 13.42
N LEU A 144 0.05 12.67 12.34
CA LEU A 144 0.09 14.11 12.11
C LEU A 144 -1.05 14.85 12.85
N ASP A 145 -2.20 14.18 13.01
CA ASP A 145 -3.34 14.60 13.80
C ASP A 145 -4.15 13.35 14.20
N GLU A 146 -4.08 12.98 15.48
CA GLU A 146 -4.69 11.74 15.99
C GLU A 146 -6.23 11.75 16.01
N SER A 147 -6.88 12.85 15.68
CA SER A 147 -8.32 12.91 15.44
C SER A 147 -8.75 12.44 14.06
N LEU A 148 -7.77 12.27 13.13
CA LEU A 148 -7.96 11.94 11.73
C LEU A 148 -7.57 10.48 11.42
N VAL A 149 -8.07 9.98 10.28
CA VAL A 149 -7.68 8.68 9.75
C VAL A 149 -6.31 8.76 9.06
N PRO A 150 -5.47 7.71 9.16
CA PRO A 150 -4.20 7.63 8.43
C PRO A 150 -4.39 7.22 6.96
N GLY A 151 -5.64 6.96 6.55
CA GLY A 151 -5.94 6.25 5.31
C GLY A 151 -5.91 4.74 5.48
N GLY A 152 -6.05 4.02 4.37
CA GLY A 152 -6.10 2.54 4.37
C GLY A 152 -6.14 1.95 2.95
N SER A 153 -6.02 0.65 2.93
CA SER A 153 -5.95 -0.32 4.04
C SER A 153 -4.56 -0.43 4.72
N SER A 154 -3.48 0.17 4.20
CA SER A 154 -2.14 0.15 4.80
C SER A 154 -1.90 1.36 5.75
N GLY A 155 -2.92 1.73 6.55
CA GLY A 155 -2.79 2.86 7.48
C GLY A 155 -1.80 2.59 8.60
N GLY A 156 -1.69 1.36 9.11
CA GLY A 156 -0.67 0.98 10.08
C GLY A 156 0.76 1.12 9.55
N PRO A 157 1.10 0.56 8.36
CA PRO A 157 2.39 0.80 7.71
C PRO A 157 2.73 2.28 7.53
N ALA A 158 1.78 3.08 7.01
CA ALA A 158 1.98 4.52 6.83
C ALA A 158 2.15 5.25 8.18
N ALA A 159 1.31 4.95 9.17
CA ALA A 159 1.42 5.54 10.50
C ALA A 159 2.72 5.15 11.20
N ALA A 160 3.21 3.92 11.04
CA ALA A 160 4.49 3.47 11.59
C ALA A 160 5.66 4.33 11.08
N VAL A 161 5.70 4.60 9.77
CA VAL A 161 6.74 5.46 9.17
C VAL A 161 6.55 6.93 9.57
N ALA A 162 5.31 7.45 9.53
CA ALA A 162 5.02 8.85 9.82
C ALA A 162 5.24 9.24 11.28
N MET A 163 5.10 8.29 12.24
CA MET A 163 5.41 8.52 13.65
C MET A 163 6.88 8.31 14.01
N ASP A 164 7.75 8.09 13.03
CA ASP A 164 9.16 7.70 13.24
C ASP A 164 9.33 6.34 13.95
N GLY A 165 8.36 5.44 13.83
CA GLY A 165 8.39 4.09 14.39
C GLY A 165 8.97 3.03 13.45
N ALA A 166 9.32 3.38 12.23
CA ALA A 166 10.09 2.57 11.27
C ALA A 166 10.75 3.50 10.25
N LEU A 167 11.86 3.06 9.64
CA LEU A 167 12.48 3.84 8.57
C LEU A 167 11.68 3.70 7.27
N ILE A 168 11.19 2.48 6.99
CA ILE A 168 10.38 2.15 5.82
C ILE A 168 9.38 1.05 6.17
N ALA A 169 8.33 0.90 5.37
CA ALA A 169 7.32 -0.13 5.59
C ALA A 169 6.97 -0.90 4.32
N LEU A 170 6.59 -2.16 4.50
CA LEU A 170 5.91 -3.00 3.50
C LEU A 170 4.40 -2.95 3.74
N GLY A 171 3.66 -2.55 2.75
CA GLY A 171 2.20 -2.61 2.71
C GLY A 171 1.69 -3.43 1.53
N SER A 172 0.39 -3.38 1.29
CA SER A 172 -0.24 -3.99 0.13
C SER A 172 -1.32 -3.08 -0.44
N GLU A 173 -1.50 -3.16 -1.74
CA GLU A 173 -2.51 -2.38 -2.45
C GLU A 173 -3.32 -3.24 -3.40
N THR A 174 -4.65 -2.98 -3.43
CA THR A 174 -5.61 -3.51 -4.41
C THR A 174 -6.25 -2.37 -5.19
N CYS A 175 -6.51 -1.23 -4.50
CA CYS A 175 -6.97 0.04 -5.09
C CYS A 175 -6.66 1.20 -4.15
N GLY A 176 -5.51 1.84 -4.30
CA GLY A 176 -5.12 3.01 -3.49
C GLY A 176 -4.55 2.70 -2.10
N SER A 177 -4.59 1.46 -1.61
CA SER A 177 -4.25 1.11 -0.22
C SER A 177 -2.76 1.28 0.19
N ILE A 178 -1.91 1.76 -0.69
CA ILE A 178 -0.55 2.27 -0.44
C ILE A 178 -0.50 3.78 -0.66
N ARG A 179 -0.97 4.21 -1.83
CA ARG A 179 -0.85 5.60 -2.27
C ARG A 179 -1.70 6.54 -1.41
N GLN A 180 -2.93 6.17 -1.10
CA GLN A 180 -3.82 6.99 -0.30
C GLN A 180 -3.33 7.14 1.16
N PRO A 181 -2.98 6.07 1.93
CA PRO A 181 -2.42 6.28 3.26
C PRO A 181 -1.05 6.96 3.25
N ALA A 182 -0.21 6.75 2.22
CA ALA A 182 1.01 7.54 2.05
C ALA A 182 0.69 9.03 1.89
N ALA A 183 -0.30 9.38 1.06
CA ALA A 183 -0.76 10.76 0.88
C ALA A 183 -1.27 11.38 2.18
N PHE A 184 -2.11 10.67 2.94
CA PHE A 184 -2.70 11.18 4.17
C PHE A 184 -1.67 11.35 5.31
N CYS A 185 -0.59 10.60 5.26
CA CYS A 185 0.50 10.67 6.24
C CYS A 185 1.73 11.46 5.76
N GLY A 186 1.68 12.10 4.57
CA GLY A 186 2.80 12.91 4.04
C GLY A 186 4.01 12.09 3.60
N LEU A 187 3.79 10.89 3.11
CA LEU A 187 4.81 9.92 2.72
C LEU A 187 4.80 9.65 1.20
N VAL A 188 5.84 8.99 0.74
CA VAL A 188 5.94 8.42 -0.60
C VAL A 188 5.44 6.98 -0.57
N GLY A 189 4.52 6.64 -1.48
CA GLY A 189 4.01 5.29 -1.63
C GLY A 189 4.03 4.84 -3.08
N LEU A 190 4.70 3.73 -3.39
CA LEU A 190 4.78 3.17 -4.73
C LEU A 190 3.81 2.00 -4.87
N LYS A 191 2.96 2.02 -5.89
CA LYS A 191 2.31 0.85 -6.47
C LYS A 191 3.09 0.43 -7.72
N PRO A 192 3.80 -0.71 -7.71
CA PRO A 192 4.55 -1.15 -8.90
C PRO A 192 3.63 -1.64 -10.03
N THR A 193 4.20 -1.98 -11.17
CA THR A 193 3.53 -2.72 -12.23
C THR A 193 3.00 -4.04 -11.70
N TYR A 194 1.76 -4.40 -12.05
CA TYR A 194 1.17 -5.68 -11.64
C TYR A 194 2.05 -6.85 -12.11
N GLY A 195 2.41 -7.72 -11.16
CA GLY A 195 3.35 -8.83 -11.40
C GLY A 195 4.84 -8.47 -11.28
N ALA A 196 5.20 -7.22 -10.94
CA ALA A 196 6.59 -6.83 -10.69
C ALA A 196 7.12 -7.39 -9.37
N VAL A 197 6.25 -7.49 -8.36
CA VAL A 197 6.55 -8.02 -7.03
C VAL A 197 5.71 -9.27 -6.80
N SER A 198 6.32 -10.34 -6.31
CA SER A 198 5.62 -11.58 -6.00
C SER A 198 4.56 -11.39 -4.91
N ARG A 199 3.39 -12.01 -5.11
CA ARG A 199 2.29 -12.07 -4.14
C ARG A 199 2.27 -13.40 -3.38
N TYR A 200 3.20 -14.31 -3.61
CA TYR A 200 3.26 -15.55 -2.84
C TYR A 200 3.52 -15.25 -1.37
N GLY A 201 2.61 -15.69 -0.50
CA GLY A 201 2.62 -15.39 0.93
C GLY A 201 1.97 -14.04 1.30
N LEU A 202 1.26 -13.38 0.37
CA LEU A 202 0.32 -12.31 0.66
C LEU A 202 -1.08 -12.91 0.87
N MET A 203 -1.77 -12.56 1.95
CA MET A 203 -3.19 -12.90 2.13
C MET A 203 -4.03 -12.14 1.12
N SER A 204 -4.60 -12.86 0.16
CA SER A 204 -5.27 -12.26 -1.01
C SER A 204 -6.59 -11.58 -0.66
N LEU A 205 -6.77 -10.37 -1.17
CA LEU A 205 -8.07 -9.69 -1.28
C LEU A 205 -8.68 -9.96 -2.68
N ALA A 206 -8.05 -9.43 -3.72
CA ALA A 206 -8.47 -9.61 -5.11
C ALA A 206 -7.26 -9.97 -5.98
N SER A 207 -7.18 -11.24 -6.38
CA SER A 207 -5.98 -11.83 -7.00
C SER A 207 -5.56 -11.15 -8.30
N SER A 208 -6.48 -10.52 -9.05
CA SER A 208 -6.17 -9.79 -10.28
C SER A 208 -5.73 -8.33 -10.07
N LEU A 209 -5.61 -7.88 -8.80
CA LEU A 209 -5.33 -6.50 -8.45
C LEU A 209 -4.27 -6.34 -7.35
N ASP A 210 -4.15 -7.31 -6.44
CA ASP A 210 -3.29 -7.22 -5.25
C ASP A 210 -1.81 -7.08 -5.60
N GLN A 211 -1.11 -6.22 -4.84
CA GLN A 211 0.34 -6.04 -4.92
C GLN A 211 0.93 -5.73 -3.55
N ILE A 212 2.16 -6.19 -3.29
CA ILE A 212 2.97 -5.74 -2.16
C ILE A 212 3.80 -4.54 -2.62
N SER A 213 3.93 -3.54 -1.74
CA SER A 213 4.48 -2.25 -2.11
C SER A 213 5.16 -1.54 -0.93
N PRO A 214 6.21 -0.73 -1.18
CA PRO A 214 6.87 0.06 -0.15
C PRO A 214 6.16 1.39 0.14
N ILE A 215 6.29 1.83 1.41
CA ILE A 215 5.93 3.18 1.89
C ILE A 215 7.14 3.73 2.66
N GLY A 216 7.60 4.93 2.33
CA GLY A 216 8.76 5.57 2.95
C GLY A 216 8.67 7.09 2.98
N LYS A 217 9.65 7.74 3.62
CA LYS A 217 9.73 9.21 3.70
C LYS A 217 10.31 9.84 2.43
N SER A 218 11.06 9.09 1.66
CA SER A 218 11.70 9.58 0.44
C SER A 218 11.52 8.65 -0.75
N VAL A 219 11.64 9.20 -1.95
CA VAL A 219 11.60 8.43 -3.20
C VAL A 219 12.76 7.46 -3.26
N GLU A 220 13.92 7.86 -2.77
CA GLU A 220 15.15 7.07 -2.73
C GLU A 220 14.97 5.82 -1.85
N ASP A 221 14.38 5.95 -0.66
CA ASP A 221 14.14 4.82 0.24
C ASP A 221 13.14 3.84 -0.37
N VAL A 222 12.07 4.35 -0.97
CA VAL A 222 11.05 3.55 -1.66
C VAL A 222 11.65 2.80 -2.85
N GLU A 223 12.55 3.44 -3.62
CA GLU A 223 13.28 2.83 -4.74
C GLU A 223 14.19 1.70 -4.26
N ILE A 224 14.96 1.91 -3.18
CA ILE A 224 15.87 0.90 -2.62
C ILE A 224 15.08 -0.35 -2.21
N LEU A 225 14.01 -0.20 -1.44
CA LEU A 225 13.21 -1.33 -1.00
C LEU A 225 12.50 -2.01 -2.20
N TYR A 226 11.97 -1.24 -3.15
CA TYR A 226 11.35 -1.80 -4.36
C TYR A 226 12.33 -2.67 -5.16
N LYS A 227 13.55 -2.20 -5.38
CA LYS A 227 14.58 -2.96 -6.12
C LYS A 227 14.92 -4.30 -5.46
N SER A 228 14.90 -4.37 -4.13
CA SER A 228 15.16 -5.61 -3.40
C SER A 228 13.99 -6.61 -3.44
N ILE A 229 12.76 -6.16 -3.70
CA ILE A 229 11.58 -7.05 -3.74
C ILE A 229 11.04 -7.29 -5.16
N SER A 230 11.57 -6.61 -6.19
CA SER A 230 11.12 -6.74 -7.59
C SER A 230 12.01 -7.72 -8.37
N PHE A 231 11.60 -8.98 -8.38
CA PHE A 231 12.28 -10.06 -9.10
C PHE A 231 11.27 -11.09 -9.62
N TYR A 232 11.72 -12.03 -10.46
CA TYR A 232 10.87 -13.12 -10.94
C TYR A 232 10.69 -14.18 -9.85
N ASP A 233 9.44 -14.59 -9.66
CA ASP A 233 9.08 -15.69 -8.75
C ASP A 233 8.20 -16.72 -9.47
N LYS A 234 8.68 -17.96 -9.55
CA LYS A 234 7.94 -19.08 -10.14
C LYS A 234 6.70 -19.49 -9.33
N GLU A 235 6.63 -19.12 -8.05
CA GLU A 235 5.50 -19.44 -7.17
C GLU A 235 4.31 -18.47 -7.38
N ASP A 236 4.52 -17.33 -8.06
CA ASP A 236 3.45 -16.42 -8.47
C ASP A 236 3.28 -16.45 -10.00
N SER A 237 2.17 -17.02 -10.47
CA SER A 237 1.86 -17.17 -11.89
C SER A 237 1.76 -15.83 -12.65
N THR A 238 1.65 -14.71 -11.95
CA THR A 238 1.62 -13.37 -12.57
C THR A 238 2.98 -12.70 -12.62
N SER A 239 3.99 -13.28 -11.95
CA SER A 239 5.35 -12.77 -11.99
C SER A 239 5.96 -12.94 -13.39
N ILE A 240 6.64 -11.91 -13.87
CA ILE A 240 7.21 -11.85 -15.21
C ILE A 240 8.73 -11.79 -15.11
N THR A 241 9.42 -12.56 -15.97
CA THR A 241 10.89 -12.58 -16.00
C THR A 241 11.46 -11.24 -16.43
N GLN A 242 12.69 -10.93 -15.99
CA GLN A 242 13.33 -9.64 -16.23
C GLN A 242 13.45 -9.31 -17.73
N GLU A 243 13.71 -10.32 -18.57
CA GLU A 243 13.84 -10.15 -20.02
C GLU A 243 12.53 -9.69 -20.68
N LYS A 244 11.39 -9.98 -20.07
CA LYS A 244 10.06 -9.55 -20.54
C LYS A 244 9.62 -8.20 -19.98
N ARG A 245 10.39 -7.62 -19.03
CA ARG A 245 10.16 -6.30 -18.44
C ARG A 245 10.84 -5.18 -19.25
N ILE A 246 10.99 -5.38 -20.54
CA ILE A 246 11.69 -4.41 -21.40
C ILE A 246 10.79 -3.19 -21.60
N VAL A 247 11.37 -2.02 -21.35
CA VAL A 247 10.81 -0.74 -21.70
C VAL A 247 11.81 -0.03 -22.60
N ASP A 248 11.53 -0.02 -23.88
CA ASP A 248 12.24 0.83 -24.85
C ASP A 248 11.48 2.16 -24.98
N ARG A 249 11.51 2.95 -23.89
CA ARG A 249 10.87 4.25 -23.85
C ARG A 249 11.78 5.25 -23.13
N PRO A 250 12.18 6.34 -23.79
CA PRO A 250 12.95 7.39 -23.14
C PRO A 250 12.12 8.12 -22.09
N TYR A 251 12.79 8.65 -21.07
CA TYR A 251 12.17 9.55 -20.11
C TYR A 251 11.73 10.83 -20.82
N GLY A 252 10.46 11.20 -20.69
CA GLY A 252 9.88 12.39 -21.32
C GLY A 252 9.27 13.33 -20.30
N LYS A 253 8.82 14.52 -20.75
CA LYS A 253 8.26 15.57 -19.90
C LYS A 253 6.83 15.98 -20.29
N ARG A 254 6.07 15.10 -20.96
CA ARG A 254 4.66 15.34 -21.28
C ARG A 254 3.77 14.69 -20.22
N ILE A 255 2.97 15.50 -19.56
CA ILE A 255 2.05 15.09 -18.50
C ILE A 255 0.62 15.19 -19.02
N GLY A 256 -0.11 14.09 -18.95
CA GLY A 256 -1.55 14.04 -19.14
C GLY A 256 -2.30 14.21 -17.82
N VAL A 257 -3.27 15.10 -17.79
CA VAL A 257 -4.16 15.30 -16.64
C VAL A 257 -5.58 14.96 -17.08
N PRO A 258 -6.22 13.93 -16.51
CA PRO A 258 -7.62 13.62 -16.79
C PRO A 258 -8.55 14.80 -16.50
N GLU A 259 -9.55 15.04 -17.35
CA GLU A 259 -10.55 16.09 -17.14
C GLU A 259 -11.29 15.97 -15.79
N SER A 260 -11.47 14.75 -15.29
CA SER A 260 -12.07 14.47 -13.99
C SER A 260 -11.35 15.12 -12.80
N CYS A 261 -10.04 15.42 -12.95
CA CYS A 261 -9.25 16.10 -11.93
C CYS A 261 -9.60 17.58 -11.74
N PHE A 262 -10.39 18.15 -12.64
CA PHE A 262 -10.88 19.54 -12.58
C PHE A 262 -12.35 19.63 -12.19
N ASN A 263 -12.95 18.54 -11.67
CA ASN A 263 -14.33 18.51 -11.21
C ASN A 263 -14.53 19.52 -10.05
N PRO A 264 -15.55 20.38 -10.07
CA PRO A 264 -15.86 21.33 -9.01
C PRO A 264 -16.23 20.68 -7.66
N ASP A 265 -16.60 19.39 -7.66
CA ASP A 265 -16.89 18.62 -6.43
C ASP A 265 -15.64 18.14 -5.68
N LEU A 266 -14.44 18.36 -6.23
CA LEU A 266 -13.18 18.08 -5.56
C LEU A 266 -13.01 18.99 -4.33
N ASP A 267 -12.46 18.47 -3.22
CA ASP A 267 -12.10 19.28 -2.06
C ASP A 267 -11.27 20.50 -2.50
N LYS A 268 -11.63 21.69 -2.06
CA LYS A 268 -11.03 22.96 -2.51
C LYS A 268 -9.53 23.06 -2.20
N GLU A 269 -9.10 22.54 -1.05
CA GLU A 269 -7.68 22.52 -0.66
C GLU A 269 -6.90 21.51 -1.53
N VAL A 270 -7.50 20.35 -1.83
CA VAL A 270 -6.92 19.37 -2.73
C VAL A 270 -6.79 19.95 -4.14
N ALA A 271 -7.84 20.61 -4.64
CA ALA A 271 -7.83 21.28 -5.95
C ALA A 271 -6.74 22.37 -6.03
N ALA A 272 -6.61 23.19 -4.98
CA ALA A 272 -5.62 24.25 -4.90
C ALA A 272 -4.18 23.70 -4.86
N SER A 273 -3.92 22.71 -4.00
CA SER A 273 -2.62 22.03 -3.89
C SER A 273 -2.22 21.33 -5.19
N PHE A 274 -3.17 20.67 -5.85
CA PHE A 274 -2.94 20.00 -7.14
C PHE A 274 -2.61 21.03 -8.24
N LYS A 275 -3.37 22.13 -8.34
CA LYS A 275 -3.11 23.21 -9.29
C LYS A 275 -1.73 23.83 -9.07
N ALA A 276 -1.35 24.11 -7.82
CA ALA A 276 -0.02 24.60 -7.49
C ALA A 276 1.08 23.64 -7.93
N SER A 277 0.88 22.34 -7.76
CA SER A 277 1.82 21.31 -8.20
C SER A 277 1.98 21.27 -9.72
N LEU A 278 0.89 21.43 -10.49
CA LEU A 278 0.95 21.51 -11.95
C LEU A 278 1.70 22.75 -12.43
N GLU A 279 1.55 23.91 -11.76
CA GLU A 279 2.32 25.11 -12.08
C GLU A 279 3.82 24.93 -11.79
N LEU A 280 4.20 24.28 -10.68
CA LEU A 280 5.61 23.94 -10.41
C LEU A 280 6.19 23.07 -11.53
N LEU A 281 5.46 22.03 -11.95
CA LEU A 281 5.89 21.14 -13.03
C LEU A 281 6.02 21.88 -14.38
N LYS A 282 5.06 22.77 -14.71
CA LYS A 282 5.11 23.59 -15.91
C LYS A 282 6.33 24.51 -15.92
N ASN A 283 6.63 25.15 -14.79
CA ASN A 283 7.80 26.00 -14.63
C ASN A 283 9.13 25.22 -14.73
N ALA A 284 9.11 23.92 -14.40
CA ALA A 284 10.24 23.00 -14.58
C ALA A 284 10.36 22.43 -16.01
N GLY A 285 9.54 22.91 -16.94
CA GLY A 285 9.59 22.54 -18.36
C GLY A 285 8.80 21.29 -18.72
N TYR A 286 7.84 20.88 -17.88
CA TYR A 286 6.88 19.83 -18.24
C TYR A 286 5.74 20.43 -19.08
N GLU A 287 5.36 19.74 -20.17
CA GLU A 287 4.17 20.05 -20.95
C GLU A 287 2.94 19.41 -20.30
N ILE A 288 1.91 20.20 -20.00
CA ILE A 288 0.67 19.73 -19.39
C ILE A 288 -0.42 19.64 -20.45
N VAL A 289 -0.97 18.43 -20.64
CA VAL A 289 -2.03 18.13 -21.62
C VAL A 289 -3.27 17.61 -20.89
N THR A 290 -4.42 18.20 -21.13
CA THR A 290 -5.69 17.67 -20.61
C THR A 290 -6.12 16.45 -21.43
N LEU A 291 -6.49 15.38 -20.74
CA LEU A 291 -6.91 14.10 -21.35
C LEU A 291 -8.42 13.91 -21.21
N PRO A 292 -9.18 13.84 -22.32
CA PRO A 292 -10.60 13.53 -22.31
C PRO A 292 -10.79 12.00 -22.18
N MET A 293 -10.81 11.49 -20.94
CA MET A 293 -10.95 10.05 -20.67
C MET A 293 -12.42 9.68 -20.51
N LYS A 294 -12.93 8.84 -21.44
CA LYS A 294 -14.36 8.47 -21.51
C LYS A 294 -14.73 7.37 -20.52
N PHE A 295 -13.84 6.41 -20.31
CA PHE A 295 -14.09 5.19 -19.52
C PHE A 295 -13.60 5.31 -18.08
N GLU A 296 -12.67 6.21 -17.77
CA GLU A 296 -12.11 6.42 -16.42
C GLU A 296 -13.19 6.58 -15.35
N LYS A 297 -14.27 7.31 -15.63
CA LYS A 297 -15.41 7.51 -14.72
C LYS A 297 -16.07 6.22 -14.22
N TYR A 298 -15.88 5.10 -14.91
CA TYR A 298 -16.39 3.80 -14.52
C TYR A 298 -15.41 2.99 -13.69
N ALA A 299 -14.17 3.45 -13.51
CA ALA A 299 -13.11 2.68 -12.86
C ALA A 299 -13.49 2.25 -11.44
N LEU A 300 -14.04 3.16 -10.65
CA LEU A 300 -14.46 2.87 -9.29
C LEU A 300 -15.59 1.81 -9.27
N ALA A 301 -16.58 1.95 -10.12
CA ALA A 301 -17.70 0.99 -10.23
C ALA A 301 -17.20 -0.40 -10.68
N VAL A 302 -16.30 -0.46 -11.65
CA VAL A 302 -15.67 -1.71 -12.12
C VAL A 302 -14.89 -2.36 -10.98
N TYR A 303 -14.10 -1.59 -10.23
CA TYR A 303 -13.36 -2.09 -9.08
C TYR A 303 -14.30 -2.71 -8.04
N TYR A 304 -15.41 -2.02 -7.68
CA TYR A 304 -16.37 -2.52 -6.69
C TYR A 304 -17.32 -3.61 -7.20
N VAL A 305 -17.17 -4.06 -8.43
CA VAL A 305 -17.74 -5.31 -8.94
C VAL A 305 -16.70 -6.43 -8.95
N VAL A 306 -15.50 -6.17 -9.49
CA VAL A 306 -14.44 -7.17 -9.64
C VAL A 306 -13.89 -7.60 -8.28
N MET A 307 -13.52 -6.65 -7.43
CA MET A 307 -12.89 -6.94 -6.14
C MET A 307 -13.80 -7.76 -5.21
N PRO A 308 -15.08 -7.44 -4.97
CA PRO A 308 -15.93 -8.28 -4.13
C PRO A 308 -16.15 -9.68 -4.70
N ALA A 309 -16.26 -9.82 -6.02
CA ALA A 309 -16.37 -11.12 -6.68
C ALA A 309 -15.16 -12.01 -6.37
N GLU A 310 -13.93 -11.49 -6.57
CA GLU A 310 -12.70 -12.22 -6.29
C GLU A 310 -12.50 -12.45 -4.78
N SER A 311 -12.80 -11.46 -3.94
CA SER A 311 -12.64 -11.58 -2.49
C SER A 311 -13.58 -12.60 -1.88
N SER A 312 -14.81 -12.73 -2.35
CA SER A 312 -15.76 -13.76 -1.85
C SER A 312 -15.21 -15.16 -2.06
N THR A 313 -14.52 -15.39 -3.18
CA THR A 313 -13.85 -16.66 -3.49
C THR A 313 -12.59 -16.84 -2.65
N ASN A 314 -11.74 -15.80 -2.53
CA ASN A 314 -10.52 -15.86 -1.73
C ASN A 314 -10.80 -16.10 -0.24
N LEU A 315 -11.83 -15.48 0.31
CA LEU A 315 -12.23 -15.64 1.71
C LEU A 315 -12.87 -17.00 2.03
N ALA A 316 -13.26 -17.80 1.02
CA ALA A 316 -13.85 -19.12 1.23
C ALA A 316 -12.90 -20.10 1.96
N ARG A 317 -11.58 -19.87 1.85
CA ARG A 317 -10.56 -20.69 2.55
C ARG A 317 -10.54 -20.50 4.07
N PHE A 318 -11.06 -19.38 4.58
CA PHE A 318 -11.12 -19.09 6.01
C PHE A 318 -12.45 -19.59 6.57
N ASP A 319 -12.50 -20.86 6.87
CA ASP A 319 -13.70 -21.64 7.21
C ASP A 319 -13.78 -22.04 8.70
N GLY A 320 -12.70 -21.81 9.46
CA GLY A 320 -12.58 -22.23 10.86
C GLY A 320 -12.31 -23.73 11.04
N ILE A 321 -11.94 -24.46 9.97
CA ILE A 321 -11.65 -25.89 10.02
C ILE A 321 -10.15 -26.18 10.00
N ARG A 322 -9.41 -25.58 9.05
CA ARG A 322 -7.99 -25.86 8.84
C ARG A 322 -7.07 -25.04 9.73
N TYR A 323 -7.44 -23.79 9.97
CA TYR A 323 -6.65 -22.83 10.76
C TYR A 323 -7.52 -21.64 11.17
N GLY A 324 -7.05 -20.86 12.13
CA GLY A 324 -7.74 -19.70 12.65
C GLY A 324 -8.81 -20.05 13.69
N MET A 325 -9.67 -19.10 13.98
CA MET A 325 -10.73 -19.22 14.95
C MET A 325 -11.76 -20.28 14.53
N ARG A 326 -12.06 -21.23 15.42
CA ARG A 326 -13.12 -22.22 15.25
C ARG A 326 -14.18 -22.08 16.34
N LYS A 327 -15.43 -22.00 15.92
CA LYS A 327 -16.59 -22.01 16.80
C LYS A 327 -17.49 -23.20 16.42
N GLU A 328 -17.53 -24.21 17.29
CA GLU A 328 -18.30 -25.42 17.08
C GLU A 328 -19.82 -25.10 16.97
N GLY A 329 -20.48 -25.87 16.13
CA GLY A 329 -21.94 -25.97 15.99
C GLY A 329 -22.40 -27.42 16.03
N ASN A 330 -23.70 -27.66 16.01
CA ASN A 330 -24.29 -29.03 16.01
C ASN A 330 -24.12 -29.75 14.67
N SER A 331 -23.71 -29.01 13.63
CA SER A 331 -23.42 -29.51 12.29
C SER A 331 -22.20 -28.81 11.68
N LEU A 332 -21.65 -29.38 10.59
CA LEU A 332 -20.57 -28.74 9.85
C LEU A 332 -21.01 -27.37 9.31
N PHE A 333 -22.24 -27.25 8.83
CA PHE A 333 -22.79 -25.98 8.36
C PHE A 333 -22.84 -24.92 9.48
N GLU A 334 -23.29 -25.31 10.67
CA GLU A 334 -23.31 -24.41 11.83
C GLU A 334 -21.89 -24.03 12.27
N THR A 335 -20.94 -24.95 12.27
CA THR A 335 -19.53 -24.66 12.57
C THR A 335 -18.95 -23.63 11.61
N TYR A 336 -19.17 -23.75 10.30
CA TYR A 336 -18.80 -22.74 9.31
C TYR A 336 -19.49 -21.40 9.56
N SER A 337 -20.80 -21.43 9.75
CA SER A 337 -21.62 -20.24 9.94
C SER A 337 -21.22 -19.47 11.19
N HIS A 338 -21.03 -20.17 12.31
CA HIS A 338 -20.61 -19.57 13.58
C HIS A 338 -19.19 -19.01 13.50
N SER A 339 -18.22 -19.78 12.96
CA SER A 339 -16.83 -19.35 12.86
C SER A 339 -16.68 -18.10 11.99
N ARG A 340 -17.29 -18.11 10.80
CA ARG A 340 -17.24 -16.97 9.88
C ARG A 340 -18.08 -15.78 10.37
N GLY A 341 -19.25 -16.05 10.97
CA GLY A 341 -20.15 -15.01 11.49
C GLY A 341 -19.54 -14.21 12.66
N LEU A 342 -18.78 -14.88 13.53
CA LEU A 342 -18.10 -14.27 14.66
C LEU A 342 -16.68 -13.75 14.32
N GLY A 343 -16.01 -14.44 13.38
CA GLY A 343 -14.63 -14.15 13.00
C GLY A 343 -14.48 -12.98 12.02
N PHE A 344 -15.45 -12.76 11.12
CA PHE A 344 -15.42 -11.66 10.16
C PHE A 344 -16.15 -10.42 10.65
N GLY A 345 -15.53 -9.26 10.48
CA GLY A 345 -16.14 -7.96 10.71
C GLY A 345 -17.23 -7.61 9.68
N ARG A 346 -17.91 -6.50 9.93
CA ARG A 346 -19.09 -6.06 9.15
C ARG A 346 -18.76 -5.84 7.67
N GLU A 347 -17.63 -5.18 7.37
CA GLU A 347 -17.23 -4.83 6.01
C GLU A 347 -16.85 -6.08 5.20
N VAL A 348 -16.10 -7.01 5.79
CA VAL A 348 -15.73 -8.28 5.16
C VAL A 348 -16.99 -9.10 4.82
N ARG A 349 -17.93 -9.23 5.77
CA ARG A 349 -19.20 -9.94 5.53
C ARG A 349 -19.99 -9.30 4.40
N ARG A 350 -20.07 -7.96 4.37
CA ARG A 350 -20.77 -7.22 3.31
C ARG A 350 -20.17 -7.51 1.93
N ARG A 351 -18.84 -7.41 1.79
CA ARG A 351 -18.16 -7.67 0.50
C ARG A 351 -18.22 -9.13 0.09
N ALA A 352 -18.16 -10.06 1.02
CA ALA A 352 -18.35 -11.48 0.73
C ALA A 352 -19.76 -11.77 0.17
N LEU A 353 -20.81 -11.18 0.78
CA LEU A 353 -22.20 -11.30 0.29
C LEU A 353 -22.37 -10.64 -1.08
N LEU A 354 -21.87 -9.42 -1.26
CA LEU A 354 -21.91 -8.71 -2.54
C LEU A 354 -21.19 -9.50 -3.64
N GLY A 355 -20.00 -10.04 -3.35
CA GLY A 355 -19.24 -10.84 -4.32
C GLY A 355 -19.96 -12.12 -4.71
N THR A 356 -20.57 -12.81 -3.75
CA THR A 356 -21.42 -13.99 -4.02
C THR A 356 -22.59 -13.63 -4.92
N TYR A 357 -23.26 -12.50 -4.68
CA TYR A 357 -24.32 -12.00 -5.55
C TYR A 357 -23.82 -11.69 -6.96
N VAL A 358 -22.69 -10.97 -7.08
CA VAL A 358 -22.09 -10.62 -8.38
C VAL A 358 -21.74 -11.85 -9.21
N LEU A 359 -21.30 -12.94 -8.57
CA LEU A 359 -20.96 -14.20 -9.25
C LEU A 359 -22.19 -15.07 -9.54
N SER A 360 -23.33 -14.77 -8.95
CA SER A 360 -24.57 -15.53 -9.17
C SER A 360 -25.21 -15.22 -10.52
N THR A 361 -26.10 -16.10 -10.99
CA THR A 361 -26.92 -15.89 -12.18
C THR A 361 -27.87 -14.69 -12.06
N MET A 362 -28.21 -14.31 -10.83
CA MET A 362 -29.13 -13.18 -10.53
C MET A 362 -28.50 -11.81 -10.90
N SER A 363 -27.19 -11.73 -11.03
CA SER A 363 -26.46 -10.50 -11.39
C SER A 363 -26.48 -10.17 -12.90
N ASN A 364 -27.11 -10.99 -13.74
CA ASN A 364 -27.11 -10.84 -15.20
C ASN A 364 -25.69 -10.68 -15.80
N GLY A 365 -24.73 -11.42 -15.30
CA GLY A 365 -23.35 -11.42 -15.77
C GLY A 365 -22.57 -10.13 -15.44
N ALA A 366 -22.86 -9.50 -14.32
CA ALA A 366 -22.20 -8.25 -13.89
C ALA A 366 -20.67 -8.36 -13.88
N TYR A 367 -20.10 -9.49 -13.40
CA TYR A 367 -18.67 -9.70 -13.40
C TYR A 367 -18.07 -9.67 -14.81
N ALA A 368 -18.65 -10.41 -15.76
CA ALA A 368 -18.18 -10.43 -17.15
C ALA A 368 -18.31 -9.04 -17.83
N LYS A 369 -19.36 -8.28 -17.53
CA LYS A 369 -19.51 -6.90 -18.01
C LYS A 369 -18.43 -5.99 -17.43
N ALA A 370 -18.16 -6.10 -16.14
CA ALA A 370 -17.10 -5.32 -15.48
C ALA A 370 -15.72 -5.61 -16.08
N LEU A 371 -15.40 -6.88 -16.40
CA LEU A 371 -14.14 -7.22 -17.06
C LEU A 371 -14.00 -6.60 -18.47
N LYS A 372 -15.10 -6.52 -19.23
CA LYS A 372 -15.12 -5.83 -20.54
C LYS A 372 -14.86 -4.33 -20.38
N VAL A 373 -15.48 -3.69 -19.39
CA VAL A 373 -15.25 -2.27 -19.11
C VAL A 373 -13.82 -2.03 -18.57
N ARG A 374 -13.29 -2.94 -17.74
CA ARG A 374 -11.89 -2.92 -17.31
C ARG A 374 -10.95 -2.93 -18.51
N ALA A 375 -11.19 -3.79 -19.51
CA ALA A 375 -10.37 -3.82 -20.73
C ALA A 375 -10.43 -2.49 -21.51
N ALA A 376 -11.61 -1.85 -21.59
CA ALA A 376 -11.76 -0.56 -22.23
C ALA A 376 -11.01 0.57 -21.48
N ILE A 377 -11.05 0.59 -20.13
CA ILE A 377 -10.27 1.51 -19.30
C ILE A 377 -8.78 1.29 -19.52
N THR A 378 -8.33 0.04 -19.53
CA THR A 378 -6.92 -0.31 -19.75
C THR A 378 -6.44 0.18 -21.11
N GLN A 379 -7.23 -0.05 -22.17
CA GLN A 379 -6.90 0.41 -23.52
C GLN A 379 -6.84 1.95 -23.59
N GLU A 380 -7.80 2.64 -22.99
CA GLU A 380 -7.82 4.11 -22.93
C GLU A 380 -6.56 4.68 -22.27
N ILE A 381 -6.10 4.07 -21.19
CA ILE A 381 -4.86 4.45 -20.49
C ILE A 381 -3.63 4.20 -21.38
N PHE A 382 -3.58 3.08 -22.08
CA PHE A 382 -2.48 2.79 -23.00
C PHE A 382 -2.47 3.73 -24.20
N ASP A 383 -3.64 4.08 -24.74
CA ASP A 383 -3.78 5.06 -25.81
C ASP A 383 -3.34 6.47 -25.34
N ALA A 384 -3.64 6.84 -24.09
CA ALA A 384 -3.14 8.08 -23.49
C ALA A 384 -1.60 8.10 -23.43
N PHE A 385 -0.96 7.00 -23.05
CA PHE A 385 0.49 6.89 -23.03
C PHE A 385 1.17 6.94 -24.42
N THR A 386 0.44 6.86 -25.51
CA THR A 386 1.00 7.18 -26.85
C THR A 386 1.23 8.68 -27.03
N LYS A 387 0.56 9.53 -26.25
CA LYS A 387 0.57 10.99 -26.36
C LYS A 387 1.36 11.66 -25.23
N VAL A 388 1.37 11.05 -24.04
CA VAL A 388 2.00 11.59 -22.83
C VAL A 388 2.94 10.57 -22.20
N ASP A 389 3.85 11.03 -21.36
CA ASP A 389 4.84 10.19 -20.71
C ASP A 389 4.36 9.78 -19.31
N PHE A 390 3.54 10.63 -18.68
CA PHE A 390 2.93 10.39 -17.37
C PHE A 390 1.47 10.81 -17.37
N ILE A 391 0.66 10.14 -16.54
CA ILE A 391 -0.69 10.60 -16.18
C ILE A 391 -0.63 11.04 -14.71
N VAL A 392 -1.07 12.26 -14.43
CA VAL A 392 -0.98 12.88 -13.09
C VAL A 392 -2.38 13.27 -12.63
N SER A 393 -2.69 12.96 -11.36
CA SER A 393 -3.94 13.33 -10.69
C SER A 393 -3.70 13.60 -9.20
N PRO A 394 -4.66 14.17 -8.46
CA PRO A 394 -4.63 14.08 -7.00
C PRO A 394 -4.58 12.61 -6.57
N THR A 395 -3.93 12.31 -5.42
CA THR A 395 -3.92 10.93 -4.90
C THR A 395 -5.28 10.54 -4.36
N ALA A 396 -5.96 11.44 -3.65
CA ALA A 396 -7.31 11.28 -3.14
C ALA A 396 -8.13 12.55 -3.41
N PRO A 397 -9.47 12.45 -3.54
CA PRO A 397 -10.33 13.62 -3.82
C PRO A 397 -10.56 14.50 -2.59
N MET A 398 -10.06 14.13 -1.43
CA MET A 398 -10.30 14.78 -0.15
C MET A 398 -9.08 14.71 0.77
N GLN A 399 -9.06 15.56 1.76
CA GLN A 399 -8.12 15.50 2.88
C GLN A 399 -8.39 14.31 3.81
N PRO A 400 -7.46 13.95 4.73
CA PRO A 400 -7.76 13.03 5.83
C PRO A 400 -9.01 13.51 6.59
N PHE A 401 -9.97 12.61 6.81
CA PHE A 401 -11.23 12.90 7.47
C PHE A 401 -11.22 12.39 8.93
N LYS A 402 -12.18 12.86 9.74
CA LYS A 402 -12.26 12.49 11.16
C LYS A 402 -12.59 11.01 11.35
N LEU A 403 -12.07 10.45 12.43
CA LEU A 403 -12.46 9.10 12.86
C LEU A 403 -13.98 9.01 13.04
N GLY A 404 -14.57 7.94 12.52
CA GLY A 404 -16.02 7.69 12.57
C GLY A 404 -16.86 8.37 11.50
N GLU A 405 -16.34 9.39 10.80
CA GLU A 405 -17.12 10.25 9.89
C GLU A 405 -17.79 9.49 8.74
N LYS A 406 -17.11 8.49 8.17
CA LYS A 406 -17.60 7.75 6.96
C LYS A 406 -17.96 6.29 7.23
N LEU A 407 -17.99 5.84 8.47
CA LEU A 407 -18.26 4.43 8.81
C LEU A 407 -19.68 3.96 8.44
N THR A 408 -20.65 4.87 8.39
CA THR A 408 -22.04 4.56 8.08
C THR A 408 -22.39 4.73 6.60
N ASP A 409 -21.54 5.42 5.83
CA ASP A 409 -21.71 5.63 4.39
C ASP A 409 -20.61 4.93 3.57
N PRO A 410 -20.87 3.71 3.09
CA PRO A 410 -19.90 2.97 2.28
C PRO A 410 -19.54 3.68 0.97
N VAL A 411 -20.46 4.39 0.35
CA VAL A 411 -20.24 5.08 -0.94
C VAL A 411 -19.27 6.25 -0.72
N ALA A 412 -19.46 7.05 0.33
CA ALA A 412 -18.57 8.13 0.69
C ALA A 412 -17.15 7.62 1.00
N MET A 413 -17.02 6.41 1.60
CA MET A 413 -15.73 5.75 1.80
C MET A 413 -15.10 5.33 0.47
N TYR A 414 -15.90 4.74 -0.43
CA TYR A 414 -15.41 4.26 -1.74
C TYR A 414 -14.91 5.39 -2.64
N LEU A 415 -15.51 6.57 -2.57
CA LEU A 415 -15.08 7.73 -3.34
C LEU A 415 -13.64 8.17 -3.01
N SER A 416 -13.10 7.75 -1.86
CA SER A 416 -11.69 8.00 -1.50
C SER A 416 -10.70 7.41 -2.53
N ASP A 417 -11.11 6.37 -3.27
CA ASP A 417 -10.26 5.61 -4.18
C ASP A 417 -10.48 5.98 -5.66
N VAL A 418 -11.25 7.03 -5.96
CA VAL A 418 -11.67 7.34 -7.33
C VAL A 418 -10.49 7.56 -8.28
N PHE A 419 -9.44 8.27 -7.85
CA PHE A 419 -8.26 8.54 -8.66
C PHE A 419 -7.25 7.40 -8.67
N SER A 420 -7.30 6.50 -7.70
CA SER A 420 -6.35 5.38 -7.63
C SER A 420 -6.79 4.16 -8.46
N ALA A 421 -8.09 3.95 -8.65
CA ALA A 421 -8.66 2.80 -9.34
C ALA A 421 -8.12 2.59 -10.78
N PRO A 422 -7.96 3.61 -11.64
CA PRO A 422 -7.48 3.42 -13.02
C PRO A 422 -6.13 2.72 -13.10
N ALA A 423 -5.16 3.11 -12.28
CA ALA A 423 -3.82 2.50 -12.25
C ALA A 423 -3.84 1.03 -11.80
N ASN A 424 -4.77 0.66 -10.89
CA ASN A 424 -4.91 -0.75 -10.45
C ASN A 424 -5.59 -1.60 -11.52
N LEU A 425 -6.65 -1.11 -12.15
CA LEU A 425 -7.39 -1.83 -13.19
C LEU A 425 -6.54 -2.08 -14.43
N SER A 426 -5.69 -1.12 -14.80
CA SER A 426 -4.75 -1.23 -15.93
C SER A 426 -3.46 -1.98 -15.60
N GLY A 427 -3.15 -2.15 -14.30
CA GLY A 427 -1.88 -2.75 -13.86
C GLY A 427 -0.67 -1.81 -13.96
N CYS A 428 -0.85 -0.53 -14.33
CA CYS A 428 0.23 0.44 -14.49
C CYS A 428 0.89 0.80 -13.15
N PRO A 429 2.21 1.03 -13.09
CA PRO A 429 2.89 1.52 -11.90
C PRO A 429 2.45 2.96 -11.59
N SER A 430 2.38 3.29 -10.29
CA SER A 430 1.97 4.61 -9.85
C SER A 430 2.61 4.96 -8.51
N ILE A 431 3.04 6.20 -8.33
CA ILE A 431 3.65 6.69 -7.10
C ILE A 431 2.85 7.88 -6.54
N ALA A 432 2.60 7.87 -5.23
CA ALA A 432 2.09 9.03 -4.50
C ALA A 432 3.27 9.83 -3.96
N LEU A 433 3.24 11.13 -4.17
CA LEU A 433 4.29 12.06 -3.78
C LEU A 433 3.68 13.18 -2.94
N PRO A 434 4.27 13.52 -1.77
CA PRO A 434 3.90 14.73 -1.04
C PRO A 434 4.06 15.97 -1.91
N THR A 435 3.18 16.95 -1.73
CA THR A 435 3.20 18.21 -2.46
C THR A 435 2.90 19.39 -1.52
N VAL A 436 2.52 20.54 -2.06
CA VAL A 436 2.18 21.74 -1.29
C VAL A 436 1.15 21.40 -0.20
N LYS A 437 1.45 21.80 1.03
CA LYS A 437 0.57 21.54 2.18
C LYS A 437 -0.74 22.31 2.05
N PHE A 438 -1.77 21.76 2.64
CA PHE A 438 -3.06 22.41 2.85
C PHE A 438 -2.95 23.58 3.86
N SER A 439 -3.94 24.45 3.91
CA SER A 439 -4.00 25.56 4.88
C SER A 439 -4.01 25.05 6.33
N SER A 440 -4.50 23.84 6.56
CA SER A 440 -4.45 23.14 7.86
C SER A 440 -3.04 22.69 8.28
N GLY A 441 -2.04 22.77 7.41
CA GLY A 441 -0.70 22.24 7.62
C GLY A 441 -0.56 20.75 7.28
N LEU A 442 -1.65 20.05 6.99
CA LEU A 442 -1.61 18.66 6.51
C LEU A 442 -1.00 18.56 5.11
N PRO A 443 -0.38 17.43 4.75
CA PRO A 443 0.29 17.28 3.47
C PRO A 443 -0.71 17.17 2.32
N GLY A 444 -0.49 17.92 1.24
CA GLY A 444 -1.06 17.63 -0.05
C GLY A 444 -0.34 16.46 -0.71
N SER A 445 -0.96 15.85 -1.70
CA SER A 445 -0.35 14.76 -2.47
C SER A 445 -0.87 14.70 -3.89
N LEU A 446 0.05 14.44 -4.82
CA LEU A 446 -0.30 14.04 -6.18
C LEU A 446 0.17 12.60 -6.43
N GLN A 447 -0.50 11.91 -7.34
CA GLN A 447 -0.02 10.63 -7.86
C GLN A 447 0.41 10.78 -9.31
N VAL A 448 1.44 10.03 -9.67
CA VAL A 448 2.01 9.95 -11.00
C VAL A 448 1.95 8.51 -11.46
N THR A 449 1.28 8.26 -12.57
CA THR A 449 1.17 6.95 -13.20
C THR A 449 2.01 6.93 -14.48
N ALA A 450 2.78 5.87 -14.67
CA ALA A 450 3.62 5.65 -15.84
C ALA A 450 3.19 4.40 -16.62
N PRO A 451 3.67 4.19 -17.85
CA PRO A 451 3.49 2.93 -18.57
C PRO A 451 4.04 1.73 -17.79
N HIS A 452 3.59 0.51 -18.11
CA HIS A 452 4.10 -0.71 -17.50
C HIS A 452 5.63 -0.75 -17.53
N TRP A 453 6.23 -1.18 -16.43
CA TRP A 453 7.68 -1.37 -16.24
C TRP A 453 8.50 -0.07 -16.24
N CYS A 454 7.85 1.11 -16.16
CA CYS A 454 8.49 2.42 -16.09
C CYS A 454 8.65 2.93 -14.64
N GLU A 455 8.89 2.08 -13.66
CA GLU A 455 9.11 2.49 -12.27
C GLU A 455 10.32 3.43 -12.13
N GLU A 456 11.39 3.21 -12.89
CA GLU A 456 12.57 4.08 -12.91
C GLU A 456 12.21 5.51 -13.34
N HIS A 457 11.24 5.67 -14.25
CA HIS A 457 10.74 6.99 -14.64
C HIS A 457 9.97 7.66 -13.50
N LEU A 458 9.21 6.89 -12.72
CA LEU A 458 8.51 7.41 -11.53
C LEU A 458 9.50 7.88 -10.46
N PHE A 459 10.58 7.13 -10.23
CA PHE A 459 11.63 7.53 -9.28
C PHE A 459 12.36 8.78 -9.75
N THR A 460 12.71 8.87 -11.03
CA THR A 460 13.32 10.07 -11.63
C THR A 460 12.41 11.27 -11.48
N PHE A 461 11.13 11.14 -11.87
CA PHE A 461 10.12 12.17 -11.70
C PHE A 461 9.98 12.63 -10.25
N GLY A 462 9.87 11.68 -9.31
CA GLY A 462 9.71 11.99 -7.88
C GLY A 462 10.90 12.73 -7.30
N LYS A 463 12.13 12.37 -7.69
CA LYS A 463 13.36 13.06 -7.28
C LYS A 463 13.44 14.48 -7.88
N GLU A 464 13.04 14.67 -9.15
CA GLU A 464 12.96 15.99 -9.77
C GLU A 464 11.88 16.84 -9.09
N PHE A 465 10.68 16.29 -8.86
CA PHE A 465 9.57 17.00 -8.25
C PHE A 465 9.88 17.46 -6.82
N LYS A 466 10.53 16.63 -6.01
CA LYS A 466 10.97 17.00 -4.65
C LYS A 466 11.86 18.26 -4.62
N LYS A 467 12.65 18.50 -5.66
CA LYS A 467 13.52 19.69 -5.73
C LYS A 467 12.75 20.98 -6.06
N LEU A 468 11.49 20.86 -6.47
CA LEU A 468 10.63 22.01 -6.82
C LEU A 468 9.82 22.50 -5.62
N LEU A 469 9.72 21.68 -4.55
CA LEU A 469 9.03 21.98 -3.29
C LEU A 469 9.96 22.65 -2.29
#